data_88520c333a7e0357eca2ff7196d5c2ae
#
_entry.id   88520c333a7e0357eca2ff7196d5c2ae
#
_cell.length_a   1.000
_cell.length_b   1.000
_cell.length_c   1.000
_cell.angle_alpha   90.00
_cell.angle_beta   90.00
_cell.angle_gamma   90.00
#
_symmetry.space_group_name_H-M   'P 1'
#
loop_
_entity.id
_entity.type
_entity.pdbx_description
1 polymer ?
#
loop_
_entity_poly.entity_id
_entity_poly.type
_entity_poly.pdbx_seq_one_letter_code
_entity_poly.pdbx_strand_id
1 'polypeptide(L)'
;MSLDKYKEMAIKYRVEDLSGALTPGSRLSNILKYLELGEEPISNATQNFLRSKGLLALLNYAKKEVDFSEFVRVAEPEQSERRLVAEAKAITEQVEQNLKDAAMQARLRKTNDRLAAEKRAFDNDPRNIAKAKQVELRRNYGLDYFIEKADFPKLMNILRKVENRVRLFEDEVVWLSTEGYEYFTTELKEGFHQNEADFHAVEFKKSKDPWSAVNASSHYRKCNEPKTADSMLSAIDTAGLKNRKLKSALCTTHGGVKRDIKNYDEALGLGDQAHLLTPKDFRPCTLLGAVNM
;
A
#
# COMPACT_ATOMS: atom_id res chain seq x y z
N MET A 1 -35.27 -27.84 -41.52
CA MET A 1 -36.16 -26.70 -41.40
C MET A 1 -35.33 -25.58 -40.79
N SER A 2 -35.29 -24.37 -41.38
CA SER A 2 -34.50 -23.24 -40.84
C SER A 2 -35.15 -22.68 -39.58
N LEU A 3 -34.38 -21.96 -38.77
CA LEU A 3 -34.86 -21.30 -37.53
C LEU A 3 -35.98 -20.30 -37.84
N ASP A 4 -35.89 -19.61 -38.99
CA ASP A 4 -36.89 -18.65 -39.45
C ASP A 4 -38.26 -19.31 -39.68
N LYS A 5 -38.28 -20.54 -40.19
CA LYS A 5 -39.53 -21.26 -40.41
C LYS A 5 -40.25 -21.64 -39.10
N TYR A 6 -39.51 -21.92 -38.03
CA TYR A 6 -40.08 -22.13 -36.68
C TYR A 6 -40.68 -20.83 -36.12
N LYS A 7 -40.04 -19.70 -36.38
CA LYS A 7 -40.54 -18.39 -35.99
C LYS A 7 -41.81 -18.01 -36.75
N GLU A 8 -41.83 -18.23 -38.06
CA GLU A 8 -43.03 -18.00 -38.87
C GLU A 8 -44.23 -18.86 -38.40
N MET A 9 -44.00 -20.14 -38.11
CA MET A 9 -45.04 -21.01 -37.55
C MET A 9 -45.51 -20.54 -36.19
N ALA A 10 -44.60 -20.15 -35.30
CA ALA A 10 -44.97 -19.66 -33.98
C ALA A 10 -45.83 -18.40 -34.05
N ILE A 11 -45.51 -17.45 -34.95
CA ILE A 11 -46.32 -16.25 -35.22
C ILE A 11 -47.66 -16.61 -35.78
N LYS A 12 -47.71 -17.50 -36.82
CA LYS A 12 -48.96 -17.95 -37.45
C LYS A 12 -49.92 -18.53 -36.43
N TYR A 13 -49.38 -19.35 -35.50
CA TYR A 13 -50.19 -20.04 -34.49
C TYR A 13 -50.29 -19.28 -33.15
N ARG A 14 -49.89 -18.00 -33.10
CA ARG A 14 -50.02 -17.11 -31.92
C ARG A 14 -49.39 -17.70 -30.63
N VAL A 15 -48.19 -18.31 -30.78
CA VAL A 15 -47.45 -18.95 -29.68
C VAL A 15 -45.98 -18.56 -29.62
N GLU A 16 -45.59 -17.45 -30.28
CA GLU A 16 -44.21 -16.93 -30.25
C GLU A 16 -43.75 -16.45 -28.87
N ASP A 17 -44.66 -16.23 -27.94
CA ASP A 17 -44.41 -15.96 -26.52
C ASP A 17 -43.89 -17.18 -25.76
N LEU A 18 -43.98 -18.37 -26.33
CA LEU A 18 -43.55 -19.62 -25.72
C LEU A 18 -42.21 -20.08 -26.32
N SER A 19 -41.19 -20.17 -25.52
CA SER A 19 -39.82 -20.59 -25.93
C SER A 19 -39.84 -21.96 -26.63
N GLY A 20 -40.76 -22.87 -26.25
CA GLY A 20 -40.92 -24.16 -26.87
C GLY A 20 -41.43 -24.11 -28.34
N ALA A 21 -42.09 -23.05 -28.78
CA ALA A 21 -42.51 -22.89 -30.18
C ALA A 21 -41.31 -22.57 -31.09
N LEU A 22 -40.31 -21.85 -30.55
CA LEU A 22 -39.12 -21.40 -31.26
C LEU A 22 -37.96 -22.41 -31.20
N THR A 23 -38.06 -23.42 -30.33
CA THR A 23 -36.97 -24.40 -30.12
C THR A 23 -37.19 -25.61 -31.02
N PRO A 24 -36.31 -25.87 -32.03
CA PRO A 24 -36.41 -27.05 -32.89
C PRO A 24 -36.40 -28.34 -32.08
N GLY A 25 -37.30 -29.27 -32.44
CA GLY A 25 -37.41 -30.56 -31.78
C GLY A 25 -38.14 -30.54 -30.43
N SER A 26 -38.56 -29.37 -29.94
CA SER A 26 -39.42 -29.29 -28.76
C SER A 26 -40.82 -29.89 -29.07
N ARG A 27 -41.54 -30.24 -28.00
CA ARG A 27 -42.88 -30.81 -28.15
C ARG A 27 -43.86 -29.85 -28.87
N LEU A 28 -43.80 -28.56 -28.53
CA LEU A 28 -44.64 -27.54 -29.13
C LEU A 28 -44.26 -27.31 -30.60
N SER A 29 -42.98 -27.17 -30.93
CA SER A 29 -42.54 -26.98 -32.31
C SER A 29 -42.88 -28.18 -33.23
N ASN A 30 -42.84 -29.40 -32.69
CA ASN A 30 -43.27 -30.58 -33.42
C ASN A 30 -44.79 -30.57 -33.67
N ILE A 31 -45.58 -30.16 -32.66
CA ILE A 31 -47.07 -30.02 -32.85
C ILE A 31 -47.33 -28.98 -33.93
N LEU A 32 -46.72 -27.83 -33.95
CA LEU A 32 -46.90 -26.82 -34.99
C LEU A 32 -46.54 -27.36 -36.37
N LYS A 33 -45.44 -28.13 -36.46
CA LYS A 33 -45.04 -28.79 -37.71
C LYS A 33 -46.09 -29.78 -38.23
N TYR A 34 -46.67 -30.61 -37.35
CA TYR A 34 -47.71 -31.52 -37.73
C TYR A 34 -48.97 -30.79 -38.20
N LEU A 35 -49.33 -29.66 -37.58
CA LEU A 35 -50.44 -28.83 -38.00
C LEU A 35 -50.22 -28.22 -39.41
N GLU A 36 -49.01 -27.82 -39.74
CA GLU A 36 -48.62 -27.31 -41.07
C GLU A 36 -48.68 -28.40 -42.13
N LEU A 37 -48.41 -29.67 -41.78
CA LEU A 37 -48.40 -30.76 -42.68
C LEU A 37 -49.83 -31.34 -42.88
N GLY A 38 -50.84 -30.91 -42.11
CA GLY A 38 -52.19 -31.36 -42.17
C GLY A 38 -52.40 -32.80 -41.66
N GLU A 39 -51.46 -33.33 -40.89
CA GLU A 39 -51.51 -34.68 -40.33
C GLU A 39 -52.59 -34.82 -39.25
N GLU A 40 -53.32 -35.92 -39.23
CA GLU A 40 -54.44 -36.25 -38.30
C GLU A 40 -54.35 -37.66 -37.77
N PRO A 41 -54.99 -37.92 -36.61
CA PRO A 41 -55.46 -37.03 -35.53
C PRO A 41 -54.45 -36.78 -34.47
N ILE A 42 -54.62 -35.68 -33.70
CA ILE A 42 -53.75 -35.41 -32.55
C ILE A 42 -53.99 -36.39 -31.40
N SER A 43 -52.91 -36.93 -30.83
CA SER A 43 -53.02 -37.91 -29.75
C SER A 43 -53.56 -37.27 -28.45
N ASN A 44 -54.20 -38.13 -27.60
CA ASN A 44 -54.64 -37.68 -26.27
C ASN A 44 -53.50 -37.01 -25.43
N ALA A 45 -52.26 -37.51 -25.57
CA ALA A 45 -51.10 -36.91 -24.94
C ALA A 45 -50.81 -35.48 -25.42
N THR A 46 -50.94 -35.20 -26.71
CA THR A 46 -50.85 -33.88 -27.32
C THR A 46 -51.97 -32.96 -26.85
N GLN A 47 -53.21 -33.44 -26.79
CA GLN A 47 -54.31 -32.65 -26.25
C GLN A 47 -54.12 -32.24 -24.81
N ASN A 48 -53.68 -33.18 -23.96
CA ASN A 48 -53.34 -32.87 -22.54
C ASN A 48 -52.22 -31.89 -22.40
N PHE A 49 -51.21 -31.98 -23.27
CA PHE A 49 -50.11 -31.00 -23.28
C PHE A 49 -50.59 -29.60 -23.63
N LEU A 50 -51.39 -29.43 -24.70
CA LEU A 50 -51.94 -28.14 -25.09
C LEU A 50 -52.83 -27.55 -23.98
N ARG A 51 -53.67 -28.36 -23.33
CA ARG A 51 -54.45 -27.94 -22.16
C ARG A 51 -53.57 -27.48 -21.02
N SER A 52 -52.53 -28.24 -20.70
CA SER A 52 -51.62 -27.89 -19.60
C SER A 52 -50.83 -26.59 -19.82
N LYS A 53 -50.71 -26.15 -21.06
CA LYS A 53 -50.06 -24.90 -21.46
C LYS A 53 -51.06 -23.74 -21.65
N GLY A 54 -52.35 -23.97 -21.42
CA GLY A 54 -53.40 -22.98 -21.65
C GLY A 54 -53.61 -22.61 -23.12
N LEU A 55 -53.29 -23.52 -24.05
CA LEU A 55 -53.37 -23.30 -25.50
C LEU A 55 -54.68 -23.90 -26.02
N LEU A 56 -55.80 -23.39 -25.49
CA LEU A 56 -57.10 -23.94 -25.78
C LEU A 56 -57.58 -23.64 -27.23
N ALA A 57 -57.31 -22.43 -27.72
CA ALA A 57 -57.55 -22.04 -29.08
C ALA A 57 -56.84 -22.98 -30.08
N LEU A 58 -55.50 -23.22 -29.83
CA LEU A 58 -54.72 -24.13 -30.67
C LEU A 58 -55.18 -25.58 -30.58
N LEU A 59 -55.70 -26.03 -29.41
CA LEU A 59 -56.23 -27.33 -29.21
C LEU A 59 -57.52 -27.52 -30.06
N ASN A 60 -58.48 -26.57 -30.04
CA ASN A 60 -59.73 -26.63 -30.78
C ASN A 60 -59.45 -26.57 -32.27
N TYR A 61 -58.50 -25.78 -32.74
CA TYR A 61 -58.06 -25.77 -34.14
C TYR A 61 -57.45 -27.12 -34.55
N ALA A 62 -56.58 -27.67 -33.72
CA ALA A 62 -55.94 -28.97 -33.97
C ALA A 62 -56.92 -30.12 -34.02
N LYS A 63 -58.07 -30.01 -33.36
CA LYS A 63 -59.18 -30.95 -33.43
C LYS A 63 -60.18 -30.72 -34.62
N LYS A 64 -59.93 -29.62 -35.36
CA LYS A 64 -60.85 -29.14 -36.41
C LYS A 64 -62.26 -28.75 -35.91
N GLU A 65 -62.36 -28.37 -34.64
CA GLU A 65 -63.57 -27.84 -34.03
C GLU A 65 -63.84 -26.39 -34.44
N VAL A 66 -62.78 -25.66 -34.87
CA VAL A 66 -62.85 -24.30 -35.39
C VAL A 66 -61.99 -24.15 -36.65
N ASP A 67 -62.38 -23.23 -37.53
CA ASP A 67 -61.55 -22.87 -38.69
C ASP A 67 -60.38 -21.95 -38.30
N PHE A 68 -59.44 -21.63 -39.23
CA PHE A 68 -58.28 -20.81 -38.97
C PHE A 68 -58.66 -19.39 -38.62
N SER A 69 -59.75 -18.84 -39.19
CA SER A 69 -60.21 -17.47 -38.91
C SER A 69 -60.70 -17.33 -37.46
N GLU A 70 -61.52 -18.28 -37.03
CA GLU A 70 -62.05 -18.37 -35.67
C GLU A 70 -60.90 -18.66 -34.66
N PHE A 71 -60.00 -19.56 -35.05
CA PHE A 71 -58.80 -19.83 -34.25
C PHE A 71 -58.00 -18.53 -33.94
N VAL A 72 -57.65 -17.71 -34.95
CA VAL A 72 -56.93 -16.50 -34.79
C VAL A 72 -57.65 -15.50 -33.85
N ARG A 73 -58.96 -15.38 -34.03
CA ARG A 73 -59.84 -14.53 -33.22
C ARG A 73 -59.78 -14.89 -31.73
N VAL A 74 -59.73 -16.19 -31.41
CA VAL A 74 -59.72 -16.71 -30.05
C VAL A 74 -58.28 -16.75 -29.49
N ALA A 75 -57.25 -17.06 -30.31
CA ALA A 75 -55.85 -17.20 -29.90
C ALA A 75 -55.21 -15.86 -29.56
N GLU A 76 -55.62 -14.76 -30.17
CA GLU A 76 -55.04 -13.43 -29.95
C GLU A 76 -55.25 -12.88 -28.51
N PRO A 77 -56.48 -12.89 -27.96
CA PRO A 77 -56.68 -12.55 -26.55
C PRO A 77 -56.02 -13.57 -25.61
N GLU A 78 -56.02 -14.85 -25.90
CA GLU A 78 -55.36 -15.90 -25.12
C GLU A 78 -53.82 -15.65 -25.04
N GLN A 79 -53.21 -15.28 -26.15
CA GLN A 79 -51.80 -14.89 -26.19
C GLN A 79 -51.53 -13.62 -25.38
N SER A 80 -52.39 -12.60 -25.52
CA SER A 80 -52.28 -11.34 -24.79
C SER A 80 -52.32 -11.55 -23.27
N GLU A 81 -53.24 -12.39 -22.80
CA GLU A 81 -53.33 -12.75 -21.38
C GLU A 81 -52.08 -13.48 -20.88
N ARG A 82 -51.56 -14.47 -21.65
CA ARG A 82 -50.32 -15.16 -21.31
C ARG A 82 -49.13 -14.20 -21.18
N ARG A 83 -49.00 -13.21 -22.10
CA ARG A 83 -47.96 -12.20 -22.06
C ARG A 83 -48.08 -11.32 -20.81
N LEU A 84 -49.27 -10.84 -20.47
CA LEU A 84 -49.49 -10.04 -19.25
C LEU A 84 -49.14 -10.82 -17.98
N VAL A 85 -49.50 -12.09 -17.89
CA VAL A 85 -49.18 -12.96 -16.76
C VAL A 85 -47.64 -13.17 -16.65
N ALA A 86 -46.98 -13.42 -17.80
CA ALA A 86 -45.52 -13.59 -17.82
C ALA A 86 -44.79 -12.31 -17.43
N GLU A 87 -45.23 -11.14 -17.88
CA GLU A 87 -44.68 -9.85 -17.54
C GLU A 87 -44.85 -9.53 -16.04
N ALA A 88 -46.06 -9.72 -15.50
CA ALA A 88 -46.33 -9.54 -14.08
C ALA A 88 -45.45 -10.44 -13.21
N LYS A 89 -45.26 -11.71 -13.62
CA LYS A 89 -44.35 -12.63 -12.92
C LYS A 89 -42.90 -12.17 -12.97
N ALA A 90 -42.41 -11.74 -14.15
CA ALA A 90 -41.05 -11.23 -14.31
C ALA A 90 -40.79 -10.00 -13.44
N ILE A 91 -41.76 -9.06 -13.37
CA ILE A 91 -41.68 -7.89 -12.49
C ILE A 91 -41.59 -8.33 -11.02
N THR A 92 -42.42 -9.26 -10.60
CA THR A 92 -42.44 -9.77 -9.23
C THR A 92 -41.08 -10.41 -8.85
N GLU A 93 -40.57 -11.28 -9.73
CA GLU A 93 -39.26 -11.92 -9.55
C GLU A 93 -38.10 -10.87 -9.46
N GLN A 94 -38.15 -9.84 -10.33
CA GLN A 94 -37.17 -8.78 -10.32
C GLN A 94 -37.21 -7.95 -9.02
N VAL A 95 -38.40 -7.61 -8.52
CA VAL A 95 -38.59 -6.90 -7.26
C VAL A 95 -38.06 -7.74 -6.09
N GLU A 96 -38.37 -9.02 -6.07
CA GLU A 96 -37.87 -9.91 -5.02
C GLU A 96 -36.34 -10.04 -5.04
N GLN A 97 -35.73 -10.12 -6.23
CA GLN A 97 -34.28 -10.15 -6.37
C GLN A 97 -33.63 -8.83 -5.87
N ASN A 98 -34.20 -7.70 -6.28
CA ASN A 98 -33.73 -6.38 -5.85
C ASN A 98 -33.79 -6.23 -4.32
N LEU A 99 -34.83 -6.74 -3.68
CA LEU A 99 -34.95 -6.73 -2.21
C LEU A 99 -33.88 -7.60 -1.53
N LYS A 100 -33.60 -8.79 -2.08
CA LYS A 100 -32.53 -9.67 -1.59
C LYS A 100 -31.17 -9.00 -1.70
N ASP A 101 -30.89 -8.39 -2.85
CA ASP A 101 -29.63 -7.70 -3.10
C ASP A 101 -29.44 -6.48 -2.17
N ALA A 102 -30.49 -5.69 -1.99
CA ALA A 102 -30.51 -4.56 -1.05
C ALA A 102 -30.25 -5.02 0.40
N ALA A 103 -30.89 -6.09 0.84
CA ALA A 103 -30.70 -6.66 2.17
C ALA A 103 -29.26 -7.18 2.37
N MET A 104 -28.68 -7.81 1.36
CA MET A 104 -27.28 -8.28 1.38
C MET A 104 -26.30 -7.10 1.46
N GLN A 105 -26.50 -6.07 0.65
CA GLN A 105 -25.68 -4.85 0.70
C GLN A 105 -25.75 -4.15 2.05
N ALA A 106 -26.93 -4.07 2.65
CA ALA A 106 -27.10 -3.47 3.98
C ALA A 106 -26.34 -4.25 5.06
N ARG A 107 -26.33 -5.58 5.00
CA ARG A 107 -25.54 -6.44 5.90
C ARG A 107 -24.05 -6.21 5.71
N LEU A 108 -23.55 -6.14 4.47
CA LEU A 108 -22.15 -5.89 4.16
C LEU A 108 -21.70 -4.50 4.68
N ARG A 109 -22.49 -3.46 4.45
CA ARG A 109 -22.22 -2.11 4.99
C ARG A 109 -22.09 -2.13 6.51
N LYS A 110 -23.06 -2.73 7.21
CA LYS A 110 -23.02 -2.84 8.67
C LYS A 110 -21.78 -3.60 9.17
N THR A 111 -21.37 -4.65 8.48
CA THR A 111 -20.15 -5.41 8.83
C THR A 111 -18.90 -4.56 8.61
N ASN A 112 -18.80 -3.86 7.49
CA ASN A 112 -17.66 -2.99 7.18
C ASN A 112 -17.57 -1.81 8.17
N ASP A 113 -18.70 -1.19 8.54
CA ASP A 113 -18.74 -0.11 9.51
C ASP A 113 -18.27 -0.59 10.89
N ARG A 114 -18.66 -1.81 11.31
CA ARG A 114 -18.19 -2.40 12.55
C ARG A 114 -16.68 -2.65 12.51
N LEU A 115 -16.16 -3.26 11.45
CA LEU A 115 -14.71 -3.50 11.28
C LEU A 115 -13.91 -2.20 11.25
N ALA A 116 -14.45 -1.17 10.59
CA ALA A 116 -13.83 0.16 10.56
C ALA A 116 -13.81 0.81 11.95
N ALA A 117 -14.87 0.65 12.73
CA ALA A 117 -14.94 1.15 14.11
C ALA A 117 -13.97 0.40 15.04
N GLU A 118 -13.90 -0.92 14.94
CA GLU A 118 -12.96 -1.77 15.68
C GLU A 118 -11.49 -1.39 15.34
N LYS A 119 -11.18 -1.20 14.06
CA LYS A 119 -9.85 -0.75 13.62
C LYS A 119 -9.51 0.62 14.19
N ARG A 120 -10.42 1.60 14.11
CA ARG A 120 -10.20 2.94 14.70
C ARG A 120 -9.97 2.87 16.21
N ALA A 121 -10.74 2.03 16.91
CA ALA A 121 -10.56 1.83 18.35
C ALA A 121 -9.18 1.21 18.65
N PHE A 122 -8.74 0.24 17.87
CA PHE A 122 -7.41 -0.36 17.98
C PHE A 122 -6.29 0.65 17.70
N ASP A 123 -6.40 1.42 16.61
CA ASP A 123 -5.39 2.42 16.21
C ASP A 123 -5.30 3.58 17.21
N ASN A 124 -6.41 3.93 17.88
CA ASN A 124 -6.47 4.99 18.89
C ASN A 124 -6.15 4.52 20.32
N ASP A 125 -5.95 3.22 20.56
CA ASP A 125 -5.54 2.73 21.88
C ASP A 125 -4.14 3.27 22.21
N PRO A 126 -3.98 3.99 23.36
CA PRO A 126 -2.70 4.56 23.77
C PRO A 126 -1.55 3.52 23.80
N ARG A 127 -1.86 2.26 24.14
CA ARG A 127 -0.90 1.16 24.19
C ARG A 127 -0.39 0.82 22.78
N ASN A 128 -1.28 0.80 21.78
CA ASN A 128 -0.91 0.51 20.40
C ASN A 128 -0.15 1.67 19.78
N ILE A 129 -0.55 2.90 20.06
CA ILE A 129 0.19 4.12 19.66
C ILE A 129 1.62 4.09 20.24
N ALA A 130 1.75 3.77 21.53
CA ALA A 130 3.07 3.68 22.18
C ALA A 130 3.95 2.58 21.54
N LYS A 131 3.39 1.41 21.25
CA LYS A 131 4.09 0.34 20.54
C LYS A 131 4.51 0.75 19.13
N ALA A 132 3.62 1.39 18.37
CA ALA A 132 3.92 1.87 17.03
C ALA A 132 5.09 2.88 17.05
N LYS A 133 5.06 3.85 17.96
CA LYS A 133 6.18 4.81 18.15
C LYS A 133 7.50 4.11 18.51
N GLN A 134 7.49 3.06 19.33
CA GLN A 134 8.70 2.30 19.63
C GLN A 134 9.25 1.55 18.42
N VAL A 135 8.36 0.97 17.60
CA VAL A 135 8.75 0.30 16.36
C VAL A 135 9.34 1.30 15.37
N GLU A 136 8.68 2.45 15.19
CA GLU A 136 9.15 3.52 14.32
C GLU A 136 10.52 4.05 14.76
N LEU A 137 10.69 4.33 16.07
CA LEU A 137 11.97 4.78 16.61
C LEU A 137 13.09 3.76 16.33
N ARG A 138 12.86 2.48 16.54
CA ARG A 138 13.85 1.44 16.22
C ARG A 138 14.20 1.40 14.74
N ARG A 139 13.19 1.51 13.87
CA ARG A 139 13.36 1.49 12.41
C ARG A 139 14.21 2.68 11.94
N ASN A 140 13.99 3.86 12.50
CA ASN A 140 14.77 5.06 12.17
C ASN A 140 16.27 4.88 12.44
N TYR A 141 16.61 4.01 13.38
CA TYR A 141 18.00 3.68 13.72
C TYR A 141 18.46 2.30 13.20
N GLY A 142 17.78 1.72 12.21
CA GLY A 142 18.19 0.45 11.60
C GLY A 142 18.05 -0.78 12.51
N LEU A 143 17.18 -0.73 13.52
CA LEU A 143 17.00 -1.74 14.56
C LEU A 143 15.65 -2.46 14.43
N ASP A 144 15.32 -2.92 13.24
CA ASP A 144 14.07 -3.64 12.96
C ASP A 144 14.16 -5.16 13.12
N TYR A 145 15.29 -5.64 13.66
CA TYR A 145 15.55 -7.04 14.00
C TYR A 145 15.28 -7.34 15.49
N PHE A 146 15.52 -8.60 15.88
CA PHE A 146 15.34 -9.06 17.26
C PHE A 146 16.35 -8.38 18.19
N ILE A 147 15.86 -7.88 19.32
CA ILE A 147 16.65 -7.29 20.39
C ILE A 147 16.43 -8.14 21.65
N GLU A 148 17.51 -8.49 22.35
CA GLU A 148 17.41 -9.25 23.56
C GLU A 148 16.61 -8.51 24.63
N LYS A 149 15.80 -9.28 25.39
CA LYS A 149 14.90 -8.70 26.39
C LYS A 149 15.65 -7.92 27.49
N ALA A 150 16.86 -8.36 27.82
CA ALA A 150 17.70 -7.70 28.82
C ALA A 150 18.18 -6.32 28.35
N ASP A 151 18.52 -6.19 27.06
CA ASP A 151 19.10 -4.97 26.47
C ASP A 151 18.02 -3.96 26.04
N PHE A 152 16.82 -4.45 25.76
CA PHE A 152 15.74 -3.63 25.20
C PHE A 152 15.45 -2.33 25.97
N PRO A 153 15.34 -2.32 27.34
CA PRO A 153 15.05 -1.10 28.08
C PRO A 153 16.18 -0.07 27.95
N LYS A 154 17.44 -0.52 28.04
CA LYS A 154 18.64 0.34 27.95
C LYS A 154 18.75 0.93 26.55
N LEU A 155 18.63 0.10 25.52
CA LEU A 155 18.68 0.52 24.14
C LEU A 155 17.57 1.53 23.81
N MET A 156 16.31 1.25 24.21
CA MET A 156 15.21 2.18 23.99
C MET A 156 15.39 3.54 24.69
N ASN A 157 16.07 3.56 25.85
CA ASN A 157 16.42 4.80 26.52
C ASN A 157 17.46 5.59 25.72
N ILE A 158 18.50 4.91 25.22
CA ILE A 158 19.53 5.50 24.37
C ILE A 158 18.91 6.09 23.09
N LEU A 159 18.06 5.33 22.39
CA LEU A 159 17.39 5.82 21.17
C LEU A 159 16.57 7.07 21.43
N ARG A 160 15.80 7.10 22.53
CA ARG A 160 15.03 8.31 22.89
C ARG A 160 15.92 9.50 23.21
N LYS A 161 17.06 9.31 23.85
CA LYS A 161 18.01 10.39 24.09
C LYS A 161 18.55 10.94 22.79
N VAL A 162 19.00 10.07 21.88
CA VAL A 162 19.54 10.48 20.58
C VAL A 162 18.49 11.22 19.76
N GLU A 163 17.27 10.70 19.69
CA GLU A 163 16.13 11.33 19.00
C GLU A 163 15.79 12.72 19.55
N ASN A 164 15.84 12.87 20.89
CA ASN A 164 15.57 14.14 21.57
C ASN A 164 16.78 15.06 21.65
N ARG A 165 17.86 14.79 20.93
CA ARG A 165 19.10 15.60 20.96
C ARG A 165 19.75 15.70 22.35
N VAL A 166 19.55 14.68 23.19
CA VAL A 166 20.15 14.57 24.51
C VAL A 166 21.44 13.76 24.41
N ARG A 167 22.51 14.28 24.98
CA ARG A 167 23.81 13.59 25.03
C ARG A 167 23.70 12.26 25.80
N LEU A 168 24.42 11.26 25.31
CA LEU A 168 24.58 10.01 26.02
C LEU A 168 25.56 10.17 27.20
N PHE A 169 25.30 9.42 28.25
CA PHE A 169 26.27 9.30 29.34
C PHE A 169 27.46 8.43 28.92
N GLU A 170 28.57 8.58 29.61
CA GLU A 170 29.80 7.83 29.30
C GLU A 170 29.57 6.30 29.35
N ASP A 171 28.84 5.82 30.36
CA ASP A 171 28.48 4.40 30.51
C ASP A 171 27.58 3.85 29.38
N GLU A 172 26.73 4.71 28.78
CA GLU A 172 25.91 4.34 27.63
C GLU A 172 26.76 4.23 26.36
N VAL A 173 27.71 5.14 26.17
CA VAL A 173 28.65 5.10 25.03
C VAL A 173 29.60 3.90 25.16
N VAL A 174 30.09 3.61 26.36
CA VAL A 174 30.91 2.42 26.62
C VAL A 174 30.11 1.16 26.31
N TRP A 175 28.87 1.06 26.80
CA TRP A 175 28.01 -0.08 26.52
C TRP A 175 27.78 -0.29 25.02
N LEU A 176 27.44 0.77 24.27
CA LEU A 176 27.29 0.68 22.81
C LEU A 176 28.59 0.27 22.10
N SER A 177 29.74 0.50 22.70
CA SER A 177 31.03 0.16 22.12
C SER A 177 31.53 -1.23 22.51
N THR A 178 30.88 -1.87 23.49
CA THR A 178 31.28 -3.18 24.06
C THR A 178 30.13 -4.19 23.96
N GLU A 179 29.31 -4.31 25.00
CA GLU A 179 28.24 -5.31 25.10
C GLU A 179 27.13 -5.11 24.05
N GLY A 180 26.75 -3.87 23.79
CA GLY A 180 25.71 -3.49 22.84
C GLY A 180 26.22 -3.11 21.43
N TYR A 181 27.43 -3.53 21.06
CA TYR A 181 28.08 -3.10 19.80
C TYR A 181 27.25 -3.45 18.55
N GLU A 182 26.51 -4.54 18.58
CA GLU A 182 25.63 -4.95 17.49
C GLU A 182 24.46 -4.00 17.25
N TYR A 183 24.02 -3.28 18.30
CA TYR A 183 22.98 -2.25 18.22
C TYR A 183 23.50 -0.88 17.79
N PHE A 184 24.82 -0.70 17.75
CA PHE A 184 25.44 0.55 17.36
C PHE A 184 25.54 0.66 15.83
N THR A 185 24.39 0.70 15.18
CA THR A 185 24.20 0.81 13.74
C THR A 185 24.80 2.08 13.17
N THR A 186 24.89 2.20 11.86
CA THR A 186 25.37 3.40 11.17
C THR A 186 24.49 4.61 11.51
N GLU A 187 23.16 4.43 11.46
CA GLU A 187 22.19 5.48 11.75
C GLU A 187 22.28 5.96 13.21
N LEU A 188 22.46 5.03 14.15
CA LEU A 188 22.64 5.40 15.56
C LEU A 188 23.97 6.11 15.80
N LYS A 189 25.05 5.68 15.12
CA LYS A 189 26.34 6.36 15.15
C LYS A 189 26.24 7.78 14.61
N GLU A 190 25.59 7.97 13.48
CA GLU A 190 25.37 9.29 12.90
C GLU A 190 24.58 10.19 13.86
N GLY A 191 23.45 9.70 14.41
CA GLY A 191 22.66 10.45 15.39
C GLY A 191 23.45 10.82 16.66
N PHE A 192 24.24 9.89 17.20
CA PHE A 192 25.13 10.15 18.33
C PHE A 192 26.15 11.22 17.99
N HIS A 193 26.86 11.08 16.86
CA HIS A 193 27.85 12.07 16.45
C HIS A 193 27.25 13.44 16.16
N GLN A 194 26.03 13.49 15.61
CA GLN A 194 25.33 14.75 15.43
C GLN A 194 25.08 15.48 16.77
N ASN A 195 24.60 14.74 17.78
CA ASN A 195 24.37 15.33 19.10
C ASN A 195 25.65 15.84 19.77
N GLU A 196 26.75 15.09 19.66
CA GLU A 196 28.05 15.53 20.18
C GLU A 196 28.59 16.74 19.41
N ALA A 197 28.43 16.76 18.08
CA ALA A 197 28.80 17.90 17.25
C ALA A 197 28.06 19.17 17.66
N ASP A 198 26.72 19.07 17.77
CA ASP A 198 25.87 20.19 18.16
C ASP A 198 26.22 20.72 19.56
N PHE A 199 26.48 19.82 20.51
CA PHE A 199 26.91 20.20 21.84
C PHE A 199 28.22 21.01 21.78
N HIS A 200 29.25 20.48 21.14
CA HIS A 200 30.55 21.16 21.04
C HIS A 200 30.47 22.46 20.23
N ALA A 201 29.58 22.54 19.22
CA ALA A 201 29.34 23.76 18.47
C ALA A 201 28.71 24.87 19.35
N VAL A 202 27.78 24.50 20.22
CA VAL A 202 27.20 25.43 21.21
C VAL A 202 28.25 25.90 22.21
N GLU A 203 29.07 24.97 22.72
CA GLU A 203 30.18 25.33 23.61
C GLU A 203 31.19 26.29 22.94
N PHE A 204 31.55 26.04 21.67
CA PHE A 204 32.40 26.96 20.90
C PHE A 204 31.76 28.35 20.74
N LYS A 205 30.46 28.42 20.47
CA LYS A 205 29.77 29.72 20.37
C LYS A 205 29.80 30.50 21.67
N LYS A 206 29.72 29.84 22.84
CA LYS A 206 29.73 30.45 24.16
C LYS A 206 31.16 30.83 24.61
N SER A 207 32.09 29.89 24.57
CA SER A 207 33.42 30.03 25.14
C SER A 207 34.46 30.62 24.19
N LYS A 208 34.21 30.51 22.87
CA LYS A 208 35.16 30.76 21.80
C LYS A 208 36.44 29.90 21.92
N ASP A 209 36.39 28.80 22.68
CA ASP A 209 37.48 27.85 22.77
C ASP A 209 37.67 27.05 21.48
N PRO A 210 38.80 27.19 20.78
CA PRO A 210 39.02 26.50 19.52
C PRO A 210 39.06 24.95 19.64
N TRP A 211 39.32 24.39 20.82
CA TRP A 211 39.24 22.95 21.06
C TRP A 211 37.79 22.43 20.88
N SER A 212 36.82 23.24 21.34
CA SER A 212 35.41 22.91 21.12
C SER A 212 35.04 22.83 19.62
N ALA A 213 35.61 23.72 18.79
CA ALA A 213 35.44 23.68 17.35
C ALA A 213 36.12 22.45 16.71
N VAL A 214 37.33 22.07 17.17
CA VAL A 214 38.00 20.82 16.73
C VAL A 214 37.14 19.60 17.03
N ASN A 215 36.60 19.52 18.25
CA ASN A 215 35.72 18.41 18.65
C ASN A 215 34.44 18.40 17.84
N ALA A 216 33.74 19.53 17.73
CA ALA A 216 32.51 19.62 16.91
C ALA A 216 32.77 19.17 15.47
N SER A 217 33.83 19.67 14.83
CA SER A 217 34.17 19.36 13.46
C SER A 217 34.53 17.88 13.27
N SER A 218 35.21 17.26 14.24
CA SER A 218 35.50 15.83 14.24
C SER A 218 34.20 14.99 14.25
N HIS A 219 33.20 15.42 15.01
CA HIS A 219 31.91 14.75 15.08
C HIS A 219 31.04 15.02 13.84
N TYR A 220 30.99 16.25 13.31
CA TYR A 220 30.30 16.57 12.06
C TYR A 220 30.79 15.73 10.86
N ARG A 221 32.09 15.46 10.78
CA ARG A 221 32.63 14.56 9.76
C ARG A 221 32.10 13.13 9.88
N LYS A 222 31.94 12.65 11.12
CA LYS A 222 31.44 11.28 11.39
C LYS A 222 29.92 11.11 11.18
N CYS A 223 29.15 12.19 11.17
CA CYS A 223 27.74 12.20 10.82
C CYS A 223 27.47 12.78 9.42
N ASN A 224 28.49 12.73 8.54
CA ASN A 224 28.39 13.12 7.14
C ASN A 224 28.01 14.60 6.89
N GLU A 225 28.43 15.49 7.80
CA GLU A 225 28.24 16.96 7.73
C GLU A 225 29.56 17.74 7.56
N PRO A 226 30.46 17.37 6.60
CA PRO A 226 31.76 18.01 6.48
C PRO A 226 31.68 19.49 6.07
N LYS A 227 30.62 19.92 5.37
CA LYS A 227 30.45 21.34 5.00
C LYS A 227 30.18 22.22 6.21
N THR A 228 29.42 21.74 7.20
CA THR A 228 29.19 22.42 8.49
C THR A 228 30.50 22.57 9.26
N ALA A 229 31.30 21.50 9.29
CA ALA A 229 32.64 21.52 9.87
C ALA A 229 33.58 22.53 9.18
N ASP A 230 33.56 22.57 7.83
CA ASP A 230 34.39 23.52 7.05
C ASP A 230 34.05 24.97 7.38
N SER A 231 32.78 25.31 7.39
CA SER A 231 32.30 26.65 7.71
C SER A 231 32.73 27.10 9.13
N MET A 232 32.68 26.17 10.10
CA MET A 232 33.05 26.44 11.46
C MET A 232 34.58 26.67 11.61
N LEU A 233 35.41 25.80 11.02
CA LEU A 233 36.85 25.88 11.12
C LEU A 233 37.42 27.05 10.31
N SER A 234 36.86 27.40 9.17
CA SER A 234 37.25 28.55 8.36
C SER A 234 37.02 29.89 9.07
N ALA A 235 36.11 29.95 10.04
CA ALA A 235 35.82 31.14 10.81
C ALA A 235 36.85 31.40 11.94
N ILE A 236 37.80 30.48 12.18
CA ILE A 236 38.78 30.59 13.25
C ILE A 236 40.05 31.27 12.73
N ASP A 237 40.41 32.41 13.32
CA ASP A 237 41.71 33.02 13.08
C ASP A 237 42.84 32.19 13.70
N THR A 238 43.54 31.44 12.87
CA THR A 238 44.66 30.60 13.27
C THR A 238 45.97 31.38 13.41
N ALA A 239 46.07 32.60 12.84
CA ALA A 239 47.30 33.39 12.87
C ALA A 239 47.63 33.86 14.29
N GLY A 240 46.64 34.28 15.07
CA GLY A 240 46.78 34.74 16.44
C GLY A 240 47.04 33.66 17.49
N LEU A 241 46.94 32.37 17.13
CA LEU A 241 47.08 31.25 18.06
C LEU A 241 48.55 30.98 18.40
N LYS A 242 48.91 31.13 19.69
CA LYS A 242 50.28 30.85 20.20
C LYS A 242 50.51 29.35 20.46
N ASN A 243 49.47 28.60 20.77
CA ASN A 243 49.59 27.18 21.09
C ASN A 243 49.79 26.34 19.82
N ARG A 244 51.05 25.89 19.60
CA ARG A 244 51.42 25.08 18.41
C ARG A 244 50.62 23.77 18.29
N LYS A 245 50.33 23.12 19.44
CA LYS A 245 49.59 21.85 19.47
C LYS A 245 48.14 22.05 19.03
N LEU A 246 47.48 23.11 19.53
CA LEU A 246 46.15 23.50 19.11
C LEU A 246 46.11 23.88 17.63
N LYS A 247 47.04 24.68 17.16
CA LYS A 247 47.15 25.08 15.76
C LYS A 247 47.33 23.86 14.84
N SER A 248 48.18 22.90 15.22
CA SER A 248 48.34 21.65 14.49
C SER A 248 47.04 20.82 14.49
N ALA A 249 46.33 20.73 15.60
CA ALA A 249 45.05 20.03 15.69
C ALA A 249 43.98 20.66 14.79
N LEU A 250 43.88 22.00 14.78
CA LEU A 250 42.98 22.72 13.85
C LEU A 250 43.32 22.43 12.39
N CYS A 251 44.60 22.56 11.99
CA CYS A 251 45.04 22.29 10.63
C CYS A 251 44.76 20.81 10.23
N THR A 252 45.08 19.86 11.12
CA THR A 252 44.83 18.43 10.85
C THR A 252 43.34 18.13 10.68
N THR A 253 42.51 18.68 11.58
CA THR A 253 41.03 18.45 11.50
C THR A 253 40.46 19.13 10.29
N HIS A 254 40.85 20.36 9.99
CA HIS A 254 40.36 21.09 8.81
C HIS A 254 40.83 20.44 7.51
N GLY A 255 42.09 19.99 7.43
CA GLY A 255 42.58 19.21 6.29
C GLY A 255 41.78 17.93 6.06
N GLY A 256 41.40 17.24 7.13
CA GLY A 256 40.48 16.09 7.03
C GLY A 256 39.09 16.47 6.52
N VAL A 257 38.56 17.62 6.94
CA VAL A 257 37.29 18.16 6.39
C VAL A 257 37.43 18.50 4.92
N LYS A 258 38.51 19.17 4.50
CA LYS A 258 38.79 19.51 3.09
C LYS A 258 38.88 18.26 2.21
N ARG A 259 39.52 17.19 2.69
CA ARG A 259 39.55 15.90 2.02
C ARG A 259 38.14 15.35 1.81
N ASP A 260 37.30 15.37 2.85
CA ASP A 260 35.96 14.81 2.82
C ASP A 260 35.04 15.59 1.87
N ILE A 261 35.26 16.87 1.64
CA ILE A 261 34.61 17.70 0.61
C ILE A 261 35.34 17.69 -0.75
N LYS A 262 36.36 16.82 -0.90
CA LYS A 262 37.16 16.63 -2.13
C LYS A 262 38.03 17.83 -2.55
N ASN A 263 38.36 18.70 -1.63
CA ASN A 263 39.33 19.79 -1.83
C ASN A 263 40.73 19.33 -1.38
N TYR A 264 41.36 18.51 -2.21
CA TYR A 264 42.61 17.81 -1.88
C TYR A 264 43.80 18.74 -1.75
N ASP A 265 43.89 19.80 -2.57
CA ASP A 265 45.00 20.76 -2.53
C ASP A 265 45.08 21.51 -1.19
N GLU A 266 43.92 22.01 -0.72
CA GLU A 266 43.85 22.62 0.58
C GLU A 266 44.10 21.61 1.72
N ALA A 267 43.61 20.37 1.56
CA ALA A 267 43.82 19.30 2.53
C ALA A 267 45.33 19.00 2.72
N LEU A 268 46.09 18.89 1.61
CA LEU A 268 47.54 18.70 1.63
C LEU A 268 48.25 19.87 2.30
N GLY A 269 47.96 21.11 1.89
CA GLY A 269 48.57 22.30 2.49
C GLY A 269 48.34 22.39 3.99
N LEU A 270 47.12 22.07 4.48
CA LEU A 270 46.82 22.03 5.90
C LEU A 270 47.53 20.88 6.62
N GLY A 271 47.69 19.71 5.96
CA GLY A 271 48.44 18.58 6.47
C GLY A 271 49.92 18.89 6.66
N ASP A 272 50.57 19.50 5.66
CA ASP A 272 51.96 19.94 5.73
C ASP A 272 52.19 20.97 6.84
N GLN A 273 51.29 21.96 6.94
CA GLN A 273 51.35 22.98 8.02
C GLN A 273 51.22 22.32 9.39
N ALA A 274 50.32 21.37 9.55
CA ALA A 274 50.14 20.63 10.81
C ALA A 274 51.40 19.83 11.16
N HIS A 275 52.01 19.16 10.20
CA HIS A 275 53.25 18.39 10.41
C HIS A 275 54.42 19.26 10.80
N LEU A 276 54.61 20.42 10.17
CA LEU A 276 55.65 21.40 10.57
C LEU A 276 55.45 21.92 12.00
N LEU A 277 54.22 22.06 12.47
CA LEU A 277 53.91 22.47 13.83
C LEU A 277 54.19 21.38 14.87
N THR A 278 53.94 20.13 14.54
CA THR A 278 54.09 18.97 15.44
C THR A 278 54.69 17.75 14.71
N PRO A 279 56.02 17.79 14.38
CA PRO A 279 56.64 16.75 13.55
C PRO A 279 56.64 15.32 14.16
N LYS A 280 56.47 15.23 15.48
CA LYS A 280 56.42 13.97 16.22
C LYS A 280 54.99 13.43 16.39
N ASP A 281 53.98 14.18 15.97
CA ASP A 281 52.57 13.70 16.00
C ASP A 281 52.27 12.94 14.71
N PHE A 282 51.75 11.73 14.86
CA PHE A 282 51.37 10.87 13.71
C PHE A 282 50.14 11.36 12.96
N ARG A 283 49.25 12.15 13.58
CA ARG A 283 47.96 12.55 13.00
C ARG A 283 48.08 13.35 11.70
N PRO A 284 48.97 14.37 11.58
CA PRO A 284 49.24 15.04 10.31
C PRO A 284 49.73 14.07 9.23
N CYS A 285 50.60 13.11 9.57
CA CYS A 285 51.08 12.10 8.61
C CYS A 285 49.95 11.19 8.14
N THR A 286 49.05 10.79 9.02
CA THR A 286 47.87 10.02 8.68
C THR A 286 46.95 10.77 7.69
N LEU A 287 46.75 12.09 7.92
CA LEU A 287 46.02 12.94 6.99
C LEU A 287 46.68 12.97 5.60
N LEU A 288 47.98 13.28 5.56
CA LEU A 288 48.74 13.37 4.31
C LEU A 288 48.69 12.04 3.53
N GLY A 289 48.87 10.91 4.22
CA GLY A 289 48.70 9.58 3.62
C GLY A 289 47.33 9.36 3.05
N ALA A 290 46.27 9.73 3.78
CA ALA A 290 44.88 9.54 3.35
C ALA A 290 44.44 10.49 2.21
N VAL A 291 45.12 11.58 1.97
CA VAL A 291 44.84 12.51 0.85
C VAL A 291 45.55 12.05 -0.43
N ASN A 292 46.73 11.41 -0.29
CA ASN A 292 47.52 10.92 -1.42
C ASN A 292 47.07 9.53 -1.94
N MET A 293 46.14 8.86 -1.31
CA MET A 293 45.52 7.59 -1.76
C MET A 293 44.37 7.82 -2.72
#